data_6df8b2d061bd07d0f5549d51710aa453
#
_entry.id   6df8b2d061bd07d0f5549d51710aa453
#
_cell.length_a   1.000
_cell.length_b   1.000
_cell.length_c   1.000
_cell.angle_alpha   90.00
_cell.angle_beta   90.00
_cell.angle_gamma   90.00
#
_symmetry.space_group_name_H-M   'P 1'
#
loop_
_entity.id
_entity.type
_entity.pdbx_description
1 polymer ?
#
loop_
_entity_poly.entity_id
_entity_poly.type
_entity_poly.pdbx_seq_one_letter_code
_entity_poly.pdbx_strand_id
1 'polypeptide(L)'
;MKTCGFLLLFCLFVIPVFSQTPDLLDIKIGQMIMVGMPKSELDDKVLEEIKKGKVGSIIFFEKNIPNRPNAFASVKNMTWTYQKAASIPLFICIDQEGGKVNRLKEKYGFTRSVSAAMLGKYKSLDSVRFYADATAATLAGLGFNVNFAPCVDLALNKENSVIYKPERSYSANADTVIMMAKEVIKQHRKYGVITSLKHFPGHGSSKEDTHFGVADVTNTWNELELKPYKVLIDSGYTDAVMTSHIVNKNLDAKGLPGTLSKEILDGILRKRLGFNGVVFSDDMQMHAISKNFGLEESIKLAINAGVDIMCFSNNIAGSEERTVDKVHSIIRKFVASGEIKPERIDESFQRILQLKARTGNKDVASYKAEIAKLQNQIKLQTEASSAKVSETNVEPAVDTTSKKKKRSKKN
;
A
#
# COMPACT_ATOMS: atom_id res chain seq x y z
N MET A 1 61.07 25.65 34.32
CA MET A 1 59.65 25.56 33.94
C MET A 1 59.50 24.44 32.89
N LYS A 2 58.95 23.30 33.29
CA LYS A 2 58.76 22.15 32.39
C LYS A 2 57.28 22.16 31.94
N THR A 3 57.04 22.41 30.67
CA THR A 3 55.70 22.32 30.04
C THR A 3 55.38 20.87 29.72
N CYS A 4 54.38 20.34 30.42
CA CYS A 4 53.85 19.00 30.18
C CYS A 4 52.76 19.11 29.10
N GLY A 5 53.02 18.59 27.89
CA GLY A 5 52.05 18.54 26.82
C GLY A 5 51.12 17.34 27.02
N PHE A 6 49.83 17.63 27.19
CA PHE A 6 48.75 16.62 27.28
C PHE A 6 48.31 16.28 25.86
N LEU A 7 48.60 15.07 25.39
CA LEU A 7 48.16 14.54 24.11
C LEU A 7 46.76 13.95 24.30
N LEU A 8 45.73 14.66 23.84
CA LEU A 8 44.36 14.15 23.83
C LEU A 8 44.20 13.15 22.65
N LEU A 9 44.13 11.87 22.99
CA LEU A 9 43.84 10.80 22.03
C LEU A 9 42.31 10.77 21.73
N PHE A 10 41.92 11.27 20.56
CA PHE A 10 40.52 11.24 20.09
C PHE A 10 40.25 9.84 19.52
N CYS A 11 39.65 8.96 20.32
CA CYS A 11 39.13 7.69 19.83
C CYS A 11 37.88 7.94 19.00
N LEU A 12 38.00 7.90 17.66
CA LEU A 12 36.89 7.83 16.74
C LEU A 12 36.22 6.45 16.90
N PHE A 13 35.14 6.42 17.64
CA PHE A 13 34.22 5.28 17.63
C PHE A 13 33.52 5.23 16.26
N VAL A 14 34.03 4.42 15.34
CA VAL A 14 33.30 4.04 14.12
C VAL A 14 32.21 3.08 14.57
N ILE A 15 30.97 3.60 14.71
CA ILE A 15 29.80 2.76 14.93
C ILE A 15 29.54 2.08 13.59
N PRO A 16 29.67 0.74 13.48
CA PRO A 16 29.32 0.07 12.24
C PRO A 16 27.82 0.23 12.02
N VAL A 17 27.44 0.93 10.96
CA VAL A 17 26.07 0.95 10.44
C VAL A 17 25.80 -0.44 9.86
N PHE A 18 25.29 -1.33 10.70
CA PHE A 18 24.79 -2.62 10.23
C PHE A 18 23.59 -2.34 9.30
N SER A 19 23.79 -2.49 8.02
CA SER A 19 22.69 -2.68 7.08
C SER A 19 22.04 -4.01 7.45
N GLN A 20 20.95 -3.94 8.26
CA GLN A 20 20.19 -5.13 8.62
C GLN A 20 19.59 -5.73 7.34
N THR A 21 19.93 -6.97 7.04
CA THR A 21 19.23 -7.76 6.02
C THR A 21 17.78 -7.92 6.46
N PRO A 22 16.79 -7.76 5.53
CA PRO A 22 15.39 -7.90 5.87
C PRO A 22 15.10 -9.31 6.42
N ASP A 23 14.48 -9.39 7.59
CA ASP A 23 13.98 -10.66 8.11
C ASP A 23 12.57 -10.99 7.54
N LEU A 24 12.01 -12.14 7.93
CA LEU A 24 10.67 -12.55 7.47
C LEU A 24 9.59 -11.53 7.84
N LEU A 25 9.72 -10.90 9.02
CA LEU A 25 8.77 -9.88 9.47
C LEU A 25 8.84 -8.66 8.55
N ASP A 26 10.04 -8.23 8.14
CA ASP A 26 10.20 -7.12 7.19
C ASP A 26 9.55 -7.42 5.84
N ILE A 27 9.71 -8.65 5.32
CA ILE A 27 9.05 -9.07 4.08
C ILE A 27 7.52 -9.00 4.22
N LYS A 28 6.97 -9.50 5.33
CA LYS A 28 5.53 -9.46 5.60
C LYS A 28 5.03 -8.02 5.72
N ILE A 29 5.73 -7.18 6.47
CA ILE A 29 5.42 -5.74 6.61
C ILE A 29 5.46 -5.07 5.24
N GLY A 30 6.50 -5.34 4.44
CA GLY A 30 6.62 -4.78 3.09
C GLY A 30 5.41 -5.07 2.21
N GLN A 31 4.81 -6.27 2.32
CA GLN A 31 3.60 -6.60 1.58
C GLN A 31 2.38 -5.79 2.03
N MET A 32 2.38 -5.25 3.25
CA MET A 32 1.33 -4.39 3.78
C MET A 32 1.49 -2.91 3.42
N ILE A 33 2.53 -2.54 2.66
CA ILE A 33 2.84 -1.16 2.29
C ILE A 33 2.60 -0.92 0.80
N MET A 34 1.80 0.10 0.50
CA MET A 34 1.62 0.66 -0.84
C MET A 34 2.16 2.08 -0.87
N VAL A 35 3.00 2.39 -1.85
CA VAL A 35 3.59 3.72 -2.00
C VAL A 35 3.26 4.35 -3.33
N GLY A 36 3.03 5.66 -3.32
CA GLY A 36 2.87 6.46 -4.53
C GLY A 36 4.20 6.68 -5.24
N MET A 37 4.14 6.67 -6.56
CA MET A 37 5.30 6.94 -7.40
C MET A 37 5.65 8.43 -7.35
N PRO A 38 6.94 8.81 -7.17
CA PRO A 38 7.33 10.21 -7.04
C PRO A 38 7.26 10.98 -8.36
N LYS A 39 7.59 10.36 -9.49
CA LYS A 39 7.73 11.00 -10.80
C LYS A 39 7.24 10.12 -11.96
N SER A 40 7.26 10.65 -13.18
CA SER A 40 6.85 9.96 -14.41
C SER A 40 7.97 9.16 -15.08
N GLU A 41 9.01 8.84 -14.33
CA GLU A 41 10.19 8.08 -14.74
C GLU A 41 10.52 7.02 -13.70
N LEU A 42 11.42 6.11 -14.01
CA LEU A 42 11.95 5.16 -13.05
C LEU A 42 12.62 5.90 -11.89
N ASP A 43 12.38 5.41 -10.68
CA ASP A 43 12.95 5.95 -9.45
C ASP A 43 13.80 4.87 -8.77
N ASP A 44 15.09 5.15 -8.62
CA ASP A 44 16.05 4.18 -8.10
C ASP A 44 15.77 3.80 -6.64
N LYS A 45 15.27 4.74 -5.83
CA LYS A 45 14.92 4.47 -4.43
C LYS A 45 13.75 3.50 -4.35
N VAL A 46 12.70 3.73 -5.15
CA VAL A 46 11.56 2.78 -5.25
C VAL A 46 12.05 1.42 -5.71
N LEU A 47 12.92 1.38 -6.72
CA LEU A 47 13.43 0.14 -7.26
C LEU A 47 14.22 -0.66 -6.21
N GLU A 48 15.05 0.01 -5.43
CA GLU A 48 15.80 -0.60 -4.33
C GLU A 48 14.89 -1.10 -3.19
N GLU A 49 13.86 -0.33 -2.82
CA GLU A 49 12.90 -0.76 -1.80
C GLU A 49 12.10 -2.00 -2.25
N ILE A 50 11.74 -2.06 -3.54
CA ILE A 50 11.09 -3.23 -4.14
C ILE A 50 12.03 -4.45 -4.12
N LYS A 51 13.28 -4.31 -4.57
CA LYS A 51 14.27 -5.37 -4.54
C LYS A 51 14.51 -5.94 -3.13
N LYS A 52 14.49 -5.06 -2.12
CA LYS A 52 14.65 -5.44 -0.72
C LYS A 52 13.37 -6.00 -0.09
N GLY A 53 12.26 -6.08 -0.82
CA GLY A 53 10.97 -6.57 -0.31
C GLY A 53 10.28 -5.62 0.67
N LYS A 54 10.72 -4.36 0.77
CA LYS A 54 10.16 -3.34 1.69
C LYS A 54 8.83 -2.76 1.23
N VAL A 55 8.46 -2.97 -0.02
CA VAL A 55 7.23 -2.46 -0.64
C VAL A 55 6.58 -3.58 -1.45
N GLY A 56 5.34 -3.88 -1.16
CA GLY A 56 4.54 -4.91 -1.84
C GLY A 56 3.58 -4.36 -2.89
N SER A 57 3.35 -3.04 -2.88
CA SER A 57 2.40 -2.39 -3.79
C SER A 57 2.87 -0.99 -4.16
N ILE A 58 2.58 -0.56 -5.39
CA ILE A 58 2.83 0.79 -5.88
C ILE A 58 1.57 1.37 -6.51
N ILE A 59 1.35 2.67 -6.37
CA ILE A 59 0.19 3.36 -6.97
C ILE A 59 0.65 4.50 -7.87
N PHE A 60 0.01 4.58 -9.05
CA PHE A 60 0.25 5.61 -10.05
C PHE A 60 -0.88 6.65 -10.04
N PHE A 61 -0.47 7.91 -10.11
CA PHE A 61 -1.34 9.07 -10.29
C PHE A 61 -1.11 9.72 -11.66
N GLU A 62 -1.90 10.73 -12.03
CA GLU A 62 -1.71 11.44 -13.30
C GLU A 62 -0.30 12.02 -13.44
N LYS A 63 0.31 12.52 -12.36
CA LYS A 63 1.70 13.03 -12.37
C LYS A 63 2.75 12.00 -12.80
N ASN A 64 2.41 10.72 -12.72
CA ASN A 64 3.31 9.61 -13.10
C ASN A 64 3.15 9.20 -14.56
N ILE A 65 2.20 9.77 -15.28
CA ILE A 65 2.02 9.55 -16.71
C ILE A 65 2.82 10.62 -17.46
N PRO A 66 3.77 10.23 -18.33
CA PRO A 66 4.54 11.20 -19.11
C PRO A 66 3.65 12.13 -19.91
N ASN A 67 3.87 13.43 -19.78
CA ASN A 67 3.06 14.47 -20.45
C ASN A 67 3.42 14.58 -21.93
N ARG A 68 3.11 13.56 -22.70
CA ARG A 68 3.32 13.51 -24.15
C ARG A 68 2.31 12.56 -24.79
N PRO A 69 2.00 12.77 -26.09
CA PRO A 69 1.28 11.78 -26.88
C PRO A 69 2.05 10.45 -26.86
N ASN A 70 1.33 9.34 -26.86
CA ASN A 70 1.93 8.00 -26.87
C ASN A 70 2.76 7.66 -25.61
N ALA A 71 2.22 8.00 -24.43
CA ALA A 71 2.81 7.65 -23.13
C ALA A 71 2.81 6.14 -22.84
N PHE A 72 2.08 5.32 -23.62
CA PHE A 72 1.87 3.89 -23.40
C PHE A 72 3.18 3.13 -23.17
N ALA A 73 4.13 3.26 -24.08
CA ALA A 73 5.40 2.52 -24.02
C ALA A 73 6.20 2.86 -22.74
N SER A 74 6.21 4.14 -22.34
CA SER A 74 6.92 4.59 -21.15
C SER A 74 6.30 4.06 -19.87
N VAL A 75 4.96 4.12 -19.74
CA VAL A 75 4.25 3.58 -18.58
C VAL A 75 4.45 2.06 -18.50
N LYS A 76 4.31 1.35 -19.63
CA LYS A 76 4.54 -0.10 -19.69
C LYS A 76 5.97 -0.48 -19.28
N ASN A 77 6.97 0.27 -19.72
CA ASN A 77 8.35 0.03 -19.32
C ASN A 77 8.57 0.23 -17.82
N MET A 78 7.97 1.27 -17.22
CA MET A 78 8.05 1.49 -15.77
C MET A 78 7.41 0.34 -14.98
N THR A 79 6.18 -0.01 -15.29
CA THR A 79 5.45 -1.07 -14.60
C THR A 79 6.17 -2.42 -14.72
N TRP A 80 6.65 -2.74 -15.92
CA TRP A 80 7.41 -3.97 -16.18
C TRP A 80 8.72 -4.02 -15.40
N THR A 81 9.47 -2.90 -15.37
CA THR A 81 10.75 -2.82 -14.67
C THR A 81 10.57 -3.01 -13.16
N TYR A 82 9.57 -2.34 -12.55
CA TYR A 82 9.27 -2.53 -11.14
C TYR A 82 8.78 -3.94 -10.84
N GLN A 83 7.89 -4.49 -11.68
CA GLN A 83 7.38 -5.85 -11.51
C GLN A 83 8.50 -6.89 -11.58
N LYS A 84 9.44 -6.75 -12.52
CA LYS A 84 10.58 -7.66 -12.69
C LYS A 84 11.57 -7.59 -11.52
N ALA A 85 11.69 -6.44 -10.87
CA ALA A 85 12.57 -6.27 -9.71
C ALA A 85 12.04 -6.91 -8.43
N ALA A 86 10.74 -7.20 -8.38
CA ALA A 86 10.09 -7.72 -7.18
C ALA A 86 10.24 -9.23 -7.08
N SER A 87 10.69 -9.71 -5.91
CA SER A 87 10.74 -11.16 -5.61
C SER A 87 9.35 -11.74 -5.37
N ILE A 88 8.47 -10.98 -4.71
CA ILE A 88 7.03 -11.27 -4.61
C ILE A 88 6.33 -10.28 -5.54
N PRO A 89 5.51 -10.73 -6.50
CA PRO A 89 4.86 -9.81 -7.45
C PRO A 89 4.18 -8.63 -6.78
N LEU A 90 4.34 -7.45 -7.36
CA LEU A 90 3.72 -6.23 -6.87
C LEU A 90 2.23 -6.19 -7.22
N PHE A 91 1.44 -5.54 -6.36
CA PHE A 91 0.26 -4.87 -6.85
C PHE A 91 0.67 -3.54 -7.47
N ILE A 92 0.39 -3.38 -8.75
CA ILE A 92 0.60 -2.14 -9.50
C ILE A 92 -0.78 -1.51 -9.70
N CYS A 93 -1.04 -0.46 -8.91
CA CYS A 93 -2.36 0.09 -8.66
C CYS A 93 -2.58 1.42 -9.38
N ILE A 94 -3.83 1.72 -9.71
CA ILE A 94 -4.26 2.99 -10.29
C ILE A 94 -5.72 3.28 -9.93
N ASP A 95 -6.11 4.57 -9.88
CA ASP A 95 -7.50 5.01 -9.85
C ASP A 95 -7.97 5.36 -11.27
N GLN A 96 -8.45 4.38 -11.99
CA GLN A 96 -8.99 4.56 -13.33
C GLN A 96 -10.50 4.31 -13.32
N GLU A 97 -11.24 5.22 -12.65
CA GLU A 97 -12.71 5.14 -12.56
C GLU A 97 -13.38 5.60 -13.86
N GLY A 98 -12.73 6.53 -14.54
CA GLY A 98 -13.27 7.27 -15.68
C GLY A 98 -13.74 8.68 -15.29
N GLY A 99 -14.18 9.46 -16.28
CA GLY A 99 -14.62 10.83 -16.07
C GLY A 99 -13.53 11.73 -15.42
N LYS A 100 -13.83 12.30 -14.25
CA LYS A 100 -12.89 13.19 -13.53
C LYS A 100 -11.80 12.41 -12.79
N VAL A 101 -12.07 11.18 -12.36
CA VAL A 101 -11.05 10.30 -11.73
C VAL A 101 -10.47 9.38 -12.79
N ASN A 102 -9.65 9.97 -13.63
CA ASN A 102 -9.03 9.36 -14.79
C ASN A 102 -7.56 9.78 -14.87
N ARG A 103 -6.63 8.83 -14.80
CA ARG A 103 -5.18 9.09 -14.88
C ARG A 103 -4.69 8.94 -16.32
N LEU A 104 -5.26 7.97 -17.04
CA LEU A 104 -4.92 7.67 -18.42
C LEU A 104 -5.81 8.50 -19.36
N LYS A 105 -5.44 9.76 -19.58
CA LYS A 105 -6.24 10.73 -20.34
C LYS A 105 -5.94 10.66 -21.84
N GLU A 106 -6.90 11.10 -22.64
CA GLU A 106 -6.78 11.16 -24.12
C GLU A 106 -5.57 11.98 -24.57
N LYS A 107 -5.25 13.08 -23.86
CA LYS A 107 -4.06 13.92 -24.18
C LYS A 107 -2.72 13.18 -24.10
N TYR A 108 -2.69 12.03 -23.43
CA TYR A 108 -1.53 11.13 -23.35
C TYR A 108 -1.60 9.97 -24.34
N GLY A 109 -2.60 9.95 -25.23
CA GLY A 109 -2.82 8.91 -26.23
C GLY A 109 -3.64 7.70 -25.75
N PHE A 110 -4.34 7.82 -24.63
CA PHE A 110 -5.21 6.74 -24.14
C PHE A 110 -6.67 6.88 -24.62
N THR A 111 -7.40 5.78 -24.55
CA THR A 111 -8.80 5.73 -24.93
C THR A 111 -9.66 6.62 -24.02
N ARG A 112 -10.64 7.29 -24.61
CA ARG A 112 -11.62 8.08 -23.89
C ARG A 112 -12.35 7.24 -22.87
N SER A 113 -12.50 7.79 -21.66
CA SER A 113 -13.34 7.24 -20.61
C SER A 113 -14.52 8.16 -20.30
N VAL A 114 -15.56 7.61 -19.67
CA VAL A 114 -16.75 8.35 -19.24
C VAL A 114 -16.94 8.20 -17.74
N SER A 115 -17.66 9.15 -17.12
CA SER A 115 -17.94 9.10 -15.69
C SER A 115 -18.95 7.99 -15.34
N ALA A 116 -18.90 7.51 -14.10
CA ALA A 116 -19.89 6.56 -13.58
C ALA A 116 -21.31 7.12 -13.67
N ALA A 117 -21.49 8.42 -13.38
CA ALA A 117 -22.78 9.10 -13.49
C ALA A 117 -23.33 9.09 -14.94
N MET A 118 -22.44 9.24 -15.93
CA MET A 118 -22.83 9.14 -17.34
C MET A 118 -23.32 7.72 -17.68
N LEU A 119 -22.56 6.69 -17.26
CA LEU A 119 -22.96 5.29 -17.46
C LEU A 119 -24.29 4.98 -16.76
N GLY A 120 -24.48 5.49 -15.54
CA GLY A 120 -25.75 5.37 -14.82
C GLY A 120 -26.93 6.00 -15.54
N LYS A 121 -26.73 7.14 -16.23
CA LYS A 121 -27.75 7.80 -17.06
C LYS A 121 -28.10 7.01 -18.32
N TYR A 122 -27.12 6.38 -18.95
CA TYR A 122 -27.36 5.56 -20.15
C TYR A 122 -28.23 4.33 -19.85
N LYS A 123 -28.21 3.83 -18.61
CA LYS A 123 -28.96 2.64 -18.20
C LYS A 123 -28.72 1.42 -19.11
N SER A 124 -27.57 1.37 -19.78
CA SER A 124 -27.18 0.35 -20.73
C SER A 124 -25.99 -0.44 -20.21
N LEU A 125 -26.19 -1.72 -19.99
CA LEU A 125 -25.08 -2.63 -19.62
C LEU A 125 -24.07 -2.80 -20.75
N ASP A 126 -24.47 -2.67 -22.01
CA ASP A 126 -23.56 -2.75 -23.14
C ASP A 126 -22.60 -1.56 -23.16
N SER A 127 -23.06 -0.35 -22.79
CA SER A 127 -22.19 0.80 -22.61
C SER A 127 -21.22 0.59 -21.47
N VAL A 128 -21.67 0.07 -20.32
CA VAL A 128 -20.79 -0.24 -19.19
C VAL A 128 -19.74 -1.29 -19.59
N ARG A 129 -20.18 -2.35 -20.27
CA ARG A 129 -19.31 -3.42 -20.77
C ARG A 129 -18.23 -2.86 -21.70
N PHE A 130 -18.62 -2.04 -22.67
CA PHE A 130 -17.70 -1.45 -23.64
C PHE A 130 -16.60 -0.62 -22.95
N TYR A 131 -16.96 0.32 -22.10
CA TYR A 131 -15.98 1.18 -21.42
C TYR A 131 -15.15 0.42 -20.37
N ALA A 132 -15.75 -0.51 -19.65
CA ALA A 132 -15.04 -1.32 -18.66
C ALA A 132 -14.06 -2.31 -19.31
N ASP A 133 -14.43 -2.93 -20.44
CA ASP A 133 -13.55 -3.82 -21.21
C ASP A 133 -12.35 -3.05 -21.77
N ALA A 134 -12.59 -1.89 -22.40
CA ALA A 134 -11.53 -1.03 -22.93
C ALA A 134 -10.57 -0.55 -21.82
N THR A 135 -11.12 -0.16 -20.67
CA THR A 135 -10.31 0.24 -19.50
C THR A 135 -9.48 -0.93 -19.00
N ALA A 136 -10.08 -2.08 -18.75
CA ALA A 136 -9.41 -3.25 -18.21
C ALA A 136 -8.32 -3.78 -19.16
N ALA A 137 -8.59 -3.84 -20.46
CA ALA A 137 -7.62 -4.23 -21.50
C ALA A 137 -6.42 -3.27 -21.52
N THR A 138 -6.68 -1.95 -21.44
CA THR A 138 -5.63 -0.92 -21.39
C THR A 138 -4.76 -1.08 -20.13
N LEU A 139 -5.37 -1.27 -18.97
CA LEU A 139 -4.67 -1.47 -17.70
C LEU A 139 -3.77 -2.72 -17.75
N ALA A 140 -4.31 -3.84 -18.15
CA ALA A 140 -3.56 -5.09 -18.29
C ALA A 140 -2.40 -4.95 -19.30
N GLY A 141 -2.66 -4.31 -20.46
CA GLY A 141 -1.64 -4.05 -21.48
C GLY A 141 -0.49 -3.16 -20.99
N LEU A 142 -0.76 -2.28 -20.04
CA LEU A 142 0.23 -1.42 -19.36
C LEU A 142 0.92 -2.11 -18.17
N GLY A 143 0.44 -3.28 -17.71
CA GLY A 143 0.97 -3.98 -16.55
C GLY A 143 0.36 -3.57 -15.21
N PHE A 144 -0.71 -2.76 -15.19
CA PHE A 144 -1.51 -2.56 -13.98
C PHE A 144 -2.33 -3.82 -13.70
N ASN A 145 -2.32 -4.27 -12.45
CA ASN A 145 -3.04 -5.45 -12.02
C ASN A 145 -4.06 -5.18 -10.90
N VAL A 146 -4.17 -3.92 -10.46
CA VAL A 146 -5.20 -3.45 -9.52
C VAL A 146 -5.76 -2.13 -10.00
N ASN A 147 -7.09 -2.05 -10.14
CA ASN A 147 -7.82 -0.81 -10.35
C ASN A 147 -8.69 -0.50 -9.13
N PHE A 148 -8.49 0.67 -8.51
CA PHE A 148 -9.36 1.16 -7.43
C PHE A 148 -10.67 1.68 -8.01
N ALA A 149 -11.44 0.79 -8.56
CA ALA A 149 -12.77 0.91 -9.11
C ALA A 149 -13.49 -0.46 -8.99
N PRO A 150 -14.83 -0.49 -9.03
CA PRO A 150 -15.76 0.63 -9.13
C PRO A 150 -15.97 1.37 -7.81
N CYS A 151 -16.28 2.68 -7.92
CA CYS A 151 -16.87 3.42 -6.81
C CYS A 151 -18.33 2.96 -6.66
N VAL A 152 -18.68 2.42 -5.50
CA VAL A 152 -20.03 1.92 -5.19
C VAL A 152 -20.78 2.83 -4.23
N ASP A 153 -20.22 3.99 -3.91
CA ASP A 153 -20.89 5.02 -3.12
C ASP A 153 -22.13 5.51 -3.85
N LEU A 154 -23.22 5.72 -3.11
CA LEU A 154 -24.49 6.15 -3.66
C LEU A 154 -24.54 7.67 -3.87
N ALA A 155 -25.19 8.16 -4.91
CA ALA A 155 -25.37 9.59 -5.20
C ALA A 155 -26.45 10.22 -4.30
N LEU A 156 -26.32 10.14 -2.97
CA LEU A 156 -27.34 10.55 -2.00
C LEU A 156 -27.35 12.04 -1.75
N ASN A 157 -26.19 12.67 -1.68
CA ASN A 157 -26.05 14.09 -1.38
C ASN A 157 -25.48 14.86 -2.57
N LYS A 158 -26.27 15.76 -3.16
CA LYS A 158 -25.87 16.59 -4.31
C LYS A 158 -24.76 17.58 -3.99
N GLU A 159 -24.60 17.95 -2.72
CA GLU A 159 -23.51 18.83 -2.27
C GLU A 159 -22.19 18.09 -2.04
N ASN A 160 -22.20 16.77 -2.11
CA ASN A 160 -21.02 15.97 -1.92
C ASN A 160 -19.94 16.30 -2.96
N SER A 161 -18.81 16.85 -2.49
CA SER A 161 -17.69 17.30 -3.32
C SER A 161 -16.77 16.15 -3.75
N VAL A 162 -16.90 14.97 -3.11
CA VAL A 162 -16.02 13.82 -3.33
C VAL A 162 -16.64 12.81 -4.28
N ILE A 163 -17.95 12.59 -4.20
CA ILE A 163 -18.65 11.55 -4.96
C ILE A 163 -19.58 12.13 -6.02
N TYR A 164 -20.52 13.02 -5.60
CA TYR A 164 -21.57 13.52 -6.50
C TYR A 164 -21.04 14.51 -7.54
N LYS A 165 -20.40 15.60 -7.09
CA LYS A 165 -19.90 16.67 -7.99
C LYS A 165 -18.83 16.19 -8.98
N PRO A 166 -17.94 15.24 -8.61
CA PRO A 166 -17.02 14.60 -9.56
C PRO A 166 -17.65 13.50 -10.42
N GLU A 167 -18.94 13.21 -10.28
CA GLU A 167 -19.66 12.19 -11.08
C GLU A 167 -19.15 10.75 -10.89
N ARG A 168 -18.67 10.41 -9.67
CA ARG A 168 -18.09 9.10 -9.38
C ARG A 168 -19.13 8.01 -9.08
N SER A 169 -20.38 8.37 -8.78
CA SER A 169 -21.46 7.43 -8.47
C SER A 169 -22.32 7.13 -9.71
N TYR A 170 -22.67 5.88 -9.91
CA TYR A 170 -23.60 5.46 -10.97
C TYR A 170 -25.04 5.93 -10.71
N SER A 171 -25.49 5.97 -9.44
CA SER A 171 -26.88 6.30 -9.08
C SER A 171 -27.05 6.51 -7.58
N ALA A 172 -28.16 7.14 -7.19
CA ALA A 172 -28.67 7.08 -5.81
C ALA A 172 -29.37 5.73 -5.52
N ASN A 173 -29.75 4.96 -6.55
CA ASN A 173 -30.38 3.66 -6.39
C ASN A 173 -29.30 2.58 -6.26
N ALA A 174 -29.28 1.87 -5.13
CA ALA A 174 -28.29 0.85 -4.83
C ALA A 174 -28.31 -0.33 -5.82
N ASP A 175 -29.49 -0.74 -6.33
CA ASP A 175 -29.59 -1.85 -7.27
C ASP A 175 -28.97 -1.49 -8.63
N THR A 176 -29.13 -0.24 -9.06
CA THR A 176 -28.43 0.28 -10.25
C THR A 176 -26.92 0.24 -10.06
N VAL A 177 -26.40 0.73 -8.90
CA VAL A 177 -24.98 0.69 -8.60
C VAL A 177 -24.44 -0.74 -8.60
N ILE A 178 -25.14 -1.67 -7.96
CA ILE A 178 -24.78 -3.10 -7.92
C ILE A 178 -24.71 -3.70 -9.33
N MET A 179 -25.73 -3.45 -10.17
CA MET A 179 -25.78 -3.96 -11.53
C MET A 179 -24.60 -3.47 -12.37
N MET A 180 -24.31 -2.15 -12.32
CA MET A 180 -23.19 -1.54 -13.06
C MET A 180 -21.84 -2.02 -12.53
N ALA A 181 -21.68 -2.09 -11.21
CA ALA A 181 -20.45 -2.56 -10.57
C ALA A 181 -20.12 -4.01 -10.94
N LYS A 182 -21.13 -4.91 -10.97
CA LYS A 182 -20.92 -6.31 -11.38
C LYS A 182 -20.34 -6.40 -12.80
N GLU A 183 -20.84 -5.60 -13.73
CA GLU A 183 -20.33 -5.62 -15.10
C GLU A 183 -18.89 -5.08 -15.17
N VAL A 184 -18.58 -3.99 -14.48
CA VAL A 184 -17.21 -3.46 -14.39
C VAL A 184 -16.25 -4.51 -13.84
N ILE A 185 -16.59 -5.15 -12.72
CA ILE A 185 -15.77 -6.18 -12.08
C ILE A 185 -15.55 -7.38 -13.02
N LYS A 186 -16.60 -7.82 -13.70
CA LYS A 186 -16.54 -8.92 -14.66
C LYS A 186 -15.55 -8.63 -15.80
N GLN A 187 -15.58 -7.42 -16.38
CA GLN A 187 -14.66 -7.06 -17.44
C GLN A 187 -13.20 -6.97 -16.96
N HIS A 188 -12.97 -6.43 -15.77
CA HIS A 188 -11.62 -6.38 -15.18
C HIS A 188 -11.05 -7.78 -14.92
N ARG A 189 -11.86 -8.68 -14.36
CA ARG A 189 -11.47 -10.08 -14.11
C ARG A 189 -11.09 -10.83 -15.38
N LYS A 190 -11.72 -10.54 -16.52
CA LYS A 190 -11.39 -11.11 -17.84
C LYS A 190 -9.91 -10.90 -18.21
N TYR A 191 -9.32 -9.80 -17.77
CA TYR A 191 -7.92 -9.43 -18.03
C TYR A 191 -7.01 -9.64 -16.82
N GLY A 192 -7.46 -10.29 -15.76
CA GLY A 192 -6.68 -10.52 -14.55
C GLY A 192 -6.44 -9.25 -13.72
N VAL A 193 -7.21 -8.19 -13.94
CA VAL A 193 -7.13 -6.96 -13.17
C VAL A 193 -8.07 -7.06 -11.96
N ILE A 194 -7.51 -6.92 -10.77
CA ILE A 194 -8.23 -6.87 -9.49
C ILE A 194 -8.99 -5.56 -9.38
N THR A 195 -10.20 -5.63 -8.85
CA THR A 195 -11.03 -4.46 -8.53
C THR A 195 -11.13 -4.24 -7.04
N SER A 196 -11.36 -2.99 -6.61
CA SER A 196 -11.60 -2.65 -5.20
C SER A 196 -12.86 -1.82 -5.08
N LEU A 197 -13.83 -2.31 -4.30
CA LEU A 197 -15.03 -1.54 -3.96
C LEU A 197 -14.65 -0.40 -3.03
N LYS A 198 -15.19 0.81 -3.25
CA LYS A 198 -14.87 1.99 -2.44
C LYS A 198 -16.03 2.97 -2.36
N HIS A 199 -16.08 3.74 -1.26
CA HIS A 199 -15.20 3.82 -0.10
C HIS A 199 -15.95 3.34 1.16
N PHE A 200 -15.58 2.18 1.67
CA PHE A 200 -16.29 1.54 2.79
C PHE A 200 -16.19 2.38 4.09
N PRO A 201 -17.29 2.58 4.86
CA PRO A 201 -18.61 1.95 4.76
C PRO A 201 -19.66 2.70 3.91
N GLY A 202 -19.24 3.57 3.00
CA GLY A 202 -20.10 4.39 2.13
C GLY A 202 -19.88 5.88 2.38
N HIS A 203 -19.52 6.60 1.32
CA HIS A 203 -19.16 8.03 1.33
C HIS A 203 -20.21 8.90 0.61
N GLY A 204 -21.34 8.29 0.18
CA GLY A 204 -22.31 8.95 -0.68
C GLY A 204 -23.12 10.04 -0.01
N SER A 205 -23.34 9.94 1.30
CA SER A 205 -24.10 10.93 2.10
C SER A 205 -23.23 12.05 2.68
N SER A 206 -21.90 11.99 2.59
CA SER A 206 -21.03 13.03 3.13
C SER A 206 -21.19 14.36 2.41
N LYS A 207 -20.85 15.43 3.10
CA LYS A 207 -20.76 16.78 2.54
C LYS A 207 -19.30 17.22 2.43
N GLU A 208 -18.54 16.99 3.49
CA GLU A 208 -17.15 17.37 3.64
C GLU A 208 -16.23 16.41 2.89
N ASP A 209 -15.05 16.94 2.53
CA ASP A 209 -13.98 16.20 1.84
C ASP A 209 -12.89 15.79 2.84
N THR A 210 -12.67 14.48 2.97
CA THR A 210 -11.66 13.90 3.87
C THR A 210 -10.23 14.26 3.50
N HIS A 211 -9.96 14.77 2.29
CA HIS A 211 -8.66 15.33 1.93
C HIS A 211 -8.30 16.57 2.75
N PHE A 212 -9.29 17.34 3.19
CA PHE A 212 -9.07 18.59 3.93
C PHE A 212 -9.32 18.49 5.43
N GLY A 213 -10.00 17.45 5.89
CA GLY A 213 -10.33 17.26 7.30
C GLY A 213 -11.27 16.10 7.56
N VAL A 214 -11.86 16.08 8.76
CA VAL A 214 -12.83 15.04 9.15
C VAL A 214 -14.17 15.28 8.45
N ALA A 215 -14.71 14.24 7.82
CA ALA A 215 -16.07 14.21 7.29
C ALA A 215 -16.95 13.39 8.26
N ASP A 216 -17.71 14.06 9.12
CA ASP A 216 -18.64 13.42 10.06
C ASP A 216 -19.99 13.19 9.39
N VAL A 217 -20.35 11.95 9.19
CA VAL A 217 -21.62 11.52 8.57
C VAL A 217 -22.60 10.92 9.55
N THR A 218 -22.40 11.10 10.85
CA THR A 218 -23.21 10.49 11.92
C THR A 218 -24.72 10.70 11.71
N ASN A 219 -25.11 11.90 11.25
CA ASN A 219 -26.52 12.26 11.07
C ASN A 219 -27.03 12.12 9.62
N THR A 220 -26.16 11.80 8.65
CA THR A 220 -26.54 11.76 7.21
C THR A 220 -26.42 10.36 6.62
N TRP A 221 -25.51 9.57 7.14
CA TRP A 221 -25.28 8.21 6.68
C TRP A 221 -26.47 7.30 7.04
N ASN A 222 -26.80 6.39 6.15
CA ASN A 222 -27.81 5.39 6.41
C ASN A 222 -27.37 4.01 5.88
N GLU A 223 -28.02 2.98 6.39
CA GLU A 223 -27.70 1.56 6.14
C GLU A 223 -27.78 1.16 4.65
N LEU A 224 -28.50 1.92 3.83
CA LEU A 224 -28.61 1.70 2.39
C LEU A 224 -27.21 1.74 1.72
N GLU A 225 -26.26 2.49 2.29
CA GLU A 225 -24.89 2.59 1.77
C GLU A 225 -24.11 1.26 1.91
N LEU A 226 -24.51 0.36 2.80
CA LEU A 226 -23.94 -0.99 2.92
C LEU A 226 -24.52 -1.98 1.89
N LYS A 227 -25.69 -1.70 1.31
CA LYS A 227 -26.35 -2.64 0.38
C LYS A 227 -25.48 -3.05 -0.82
N PRO A 228 -24.78 -2.15 -1.51
CA PRO A 228 -23.86 -2.53 -2.58
C PRO A 228 -22.77 -3.50 -2.12
N TYR A 229 -22.15 -3.25 -0.98
CA TYR A 229 -21.13 -4.14 -0.43
C TYR A 229 -21.68 -5.51 -0.10
N LYS A 230 -22.81 -5.56 0.65
CA LYS A 230 -23.43 -6.83 1.04
C LYS A 230 -23.74 -7.71 -0.17
N VAL A 231 -24.43 -7.14 -1.17
CA VAL A 231 -24.86 -7.91 -2.35
C VAL A 231 -23.67 -8.34 -3.21
N LEU A 232 -22.65 -7.49 -3.36
CA LEU A 232 -21.47 -7.82 -4.15
C LEU A 232 -20.59 -8.86 -3.45
N ILE A 233 -20.47 -8.82 -2.12
CA ILE A 233 -19.77 -9.83 -1.32
C ILE A 233 -20.50 -11.17 -1.43
N ASP A 234 -21.81 -11.22 -1.14
CA ASP A 234 -22.62 -12.44 -1.16
C ASP A 234 -22.62 -13.12 -2.54
N SER A 235 -22.58 -12.33 -3.61
CA SER A 235 -22.58 -12.84 -4.98
C SER A 235 -21.18 -13.09 -5.54
N GLY A 236 -20.11 -12.96 -4.74
CA GLY A 236 -18.73 -13.22 -5.15
C GLY A 236 -18.12 -12.17 -6.09
N TYR A 237 -18.72 -10.97 -6.16
CA TYR A 237 -18.23 -9.86 -6.97
C TYR A 237 -17.42 -8.84 -6.16
N THR A 238 -16.61 -9.30 -5.21
CA THR A 238 -15.74 -8.44 -4.41
C THR A 238 -14.34 -9.04 -4.38
N ASP A 239 -13.38 -8.38 -5.02
CA ASP A 239 -11.99 -8.81 -5.02
C ASP A 239 -11.26 -8.20 -3.82
N ALA A 240 -11.42 -6.90 -3.61
CA ALA A 240 -10.89 -6.13 -2.51
C ALA A 240 -11.87 -5.02 -2.10
N VAL A 241 -11.63 -4.43 -0.93
CA VAL A 241 -12.37 -3.26 -0.43
C VAL A 241 -11.38 -2.19 -0.03
N MET A 242 -11.67 -0.93 -0.38
CA MET A 242 -10.93 0.24 0.10
C MET A 242 -11.76 0.97 1.14
N THR A 243 -11.12 1.34 2.24
CA THR A 243 -11.75 2.06 3.35
C THR A 243 -11.95 3.53 3.04
N SER A 244 -12.70 4.21 3.89
CA SER A 244 -12.87 5.66 3.87
C SER A 244 -12.48 6.26 5.23
N HIS A 245 -12.11 7.55 5.24
CA HIS A 245 -11.78 8.28 6.46
C HIS A 245 -12.97 9.05 7.04
N ILE A 246 -14.20 8.68 6.67
CA ILE A 246 -15.40 9.28 7.27
C ILE A 246 -15.56 8.83 8.73
N VAL A 247 -16.14 9.69 9.55
CA VAL A 247 -16.53 9.41 10.93
C VAL A 247 -18.03 9.17 11.01
N ASN A 248 -18.43 8.11 11.69
CA ASN A 248 -19.83 7.82 11.99
C ASN A 248 -19.96 7.24 13.42
N LYS A 249 -20.40 8.08 14.35
CA LYS A 249 -20.52 7.72 15.77
C LYS A 249 -21.62 6.69 16.05
N ASN A 250 -22.56 6.49 15.13
CA ASN A 250 -23.55 5.42 15.22
C ASN A 250 -22.96 4.04 14.89
N LEU A 251 -21.85 4.00 14.10
CA LEU A 251 -21.12 2.76 13.76
C LEU A 251 -19.95 2.50 14.71
N ASP A 252 -19.30 3.57 15.18
CA ASP A 252 -18.24 3.52 16.19
C ASP A 252 -18.39 4.69 17.17
N ALA A 253 -18.85 4.41 18.38
CA ALA A 253 -19.09 5.41 19.42
C ALA A 253 -17.83 6.21 19.81
N LYS A 254 -16.63 5.68 19.53
CA LYS A 254 -15.37 6.40 19.74
C LYS A 254 -15.14 7.52 18.71
N GLY A 255 -15.91 7.53 17.62
CA GLY A 255 -15.77 8.51 16.55
C GLY A 255 -14.46 8.36 15.77
N LEU A 256 -13.94 7.14 15.66
CA LEU A 256 -12.77 6.86 14.81
C LEU A 256 -13.17 6.89 13.33
N PRO A 257 -12.30 7.39 12.44
CA PRO A 257 -12.47 7.24 11.00
C PRO A 257 -12.61 5.77 10.61
N GLY A 258 -13.40 5.48 9.56
CA GLY A 258 -13.67 4.11 9.12
C GLY A 258 -12.41 3.25 8.93
N THR A 259 -11.34 3.84 8.41
CA THR A 259 -10.04 3.18 8.24
C THR A 259 -9.40 2.74 9.57
N LEU A 260 -9.65 3.47 10.66
CA LEU A 260 -9.05 3.24 11.97
C LEU A 260 -9.98 2.50 12.94
N SER A 261 -11.24 2.26 12.54
CA SER A 261 -12.28 1.71 13.38
C SER A 261 -12.36 0.20 13.28
N LYS A 262 -12.06 -0.48 14.38
CA LYS A 262 -12.24 -1.94 14.49
C LYS A 262 -13.74 -2.32 14.43
N GLU A 263 -14.61 -1.49 14.97
CA GLU A 263 -16.06 -1.73 14.93
C GLU A 263 -16.56 -1.75 13.48
N ILE A 264 -16.03 -0.85 12.62
CA ILE A 264 -16.41 -0.77 11.22
C ILE A 264 -15.76 -1.90 10.41
N LEU A 265 -14.45 -2.13 10.53
CA LEU A 265 -13.74 -3.09 9.68
C LEU A 265 -13.91 -4.54 10.14
N ASP A 266 -13.65 -4.84 11.42
CA ASP A 266 -13.84 -6.19 11.93
C ASP A 266 -15.32 -6.48 12.20
N GLY A 267 -16.02 -5.57 12.88
CA GLY A 267 -17.42 -5.75 13.24
C GLY A 267 -18.36 -5.80 12.04
N ILE A 268 -18.35 -4.76 11.21
CA ILE A 268 -19.30 -4.68 10.08
C ILE A 268 -18.74 -5.42 8.85
N LEU A 269 -17.57 -5.04 8.32
CA LEU A 269 -17.10 -5.60 7.05
C LEU A 269 -16.78 -7.10 7.16
N ARG A 270 -16.01 -7.51 8.18
CA ARG A 270 -15.62 -8.92 8.33
C ARG A 270 -16.74 -9.79 8.85
N LYS A 271 -17.30 -9.45 10.05
CA LYS A 271 -18.26 -10.33 10.73
C LYS A 271 -19.67 -10.22 10.17
N ARG A 272 -20.19 -8.99 9.99
CA ARG A 272 -21.59 -8.81 9.57
C ARG A 272 -21.77 -9.03 8.06
N LEU A 273 -20.85 -8.51 7.20
CA LEU A 273 -20.93 -8.66 5.74
C LEU A 273 -20.19 -9.88 5.22
N GLY A 274 -19.36 -10.55 6.03
CA GLY A 274 -18.68 -11.80 5.68
C GLY A 274 -17.48 -11.64 4.73
N PHE A 275 -16.90 -10.43 4.59
CA PHE A 275 -15.78 -10.20 3.68
C PHE A 275 -14.45 -10.70 4.26
N ASN A 276 -13.81 -11.63 3.57
CA ASN A 276 -12.54 -12.22 3.98
C ASN A 276 -11.34 -11.86 3.06
N GLY A 277 -11.55 -11.01 2.06
CA GLY A 277 -10.51 -10.54 1.14
C GLY A 277 -9.63 -9.43 1.70
N VAL A 278 -8.79 -8.86 0.83
CA VAL A 278 -7.86 -7.77 1.16
C VAL A 278 -8.60 -6.45 1.37
N VAL A 279 -8.25 -5.76 2.45
CA VAL A 279 -8.68 -4.38 2.74
C VAL A 279 -7.51 -3.43 2.50
N PHE A 280 -7.67 -2.54 1.53
CA PHE A 280 -6.78 -1.39 1.32
C PHE A 280 -7.26 -0.22 2.18
N SER A 281 -6.35 0.55 2.75
CA SER A 281 -6.72 1.87 3.26
C SER A 281 -6.92 2.85 2.10
N ASP A 282 -7.76 3.87 2.29
CA ASP A 282 -7.56 5.13 1.60
C ASP A 282 -6.23 5.75 2.06
N ASP A 283 -5.81 6.86 1.43
CA ASP A 283 -4.46 7.41 1.68
C ASP A 283 -4.26 7.85 3.13
N MET A 284 -3.36 7.16 3.84
CA MET A 284 -3.02 7.44 5.24
C MET A 284 -2.42 8.82 5.47
N GLN A 285 -2.02 9.53 4.40
CA GLN A 285 -1.48 10.88 4.47
C GLN A 285 -2.56 11.97 4.34
N MET A 286 -3.82 11.60 4.07
CA MET A 286 -4.94 12.56 4.04
C MET A 286 -5.12 13.23 5.40
N HIS A 287 -5.52 14.51 5.38
CA HIS A 287 -5.58 15.34 6.60
C HIS A 287 -6.56 14.82 7.64
N ALA A 288 -7.60 14.08 7.26
CA ALA A 288 -8.49 13.40 8.21
C ALA A 288 -7.73 12.46 9.15
N ILE A 289 -6.64 11.85 8.69
CA ILE A 289 -5.79 10.95 9.45
C ILE A 289 -4.56 11.69 10.01
N SER A 290 -3.73 12.26 9.13
CA SER A 290 -2.41 12.77 9.48
C SER A 290 -2.43 13.91 10.51
N LYS A 291 -3.45 14.79 10.46
CA LYS A 291 -3.57 15.92 11.39
C LYS A 291 -4.16 15.53 12.74
N ASN A 292 -4.97 14.46 12.80
CA ASN A 292 -5.72 14.10 14.00
C ASN A 292 -5.09 12.98 14.81
N PHE A 293 -4.35 12.06 14.19
CA PHE A 293 -3.83 10.85 14.86
C PHE A 293 -2.31 10.75 14.82
N GLY A 294 -1.65 11.44 13.90
CA GLY A 294 -0.22 11.25 13.64
C GLY A 294 0.09 9.87 13.01
N LEU A 295 1.34 9.70 12.57
CA LEU A 295 1.73 8.53 11.79
C LEU A 295 1.73 7.23 12.60
N GLU A 296 2.32 7.23 13.82
CA GLU A 296 2.47 6.01 14.61
C GLU A 296 1.12 5.44 15.03
N GLU A 297 0.27 6.29 15.65
CA GLU A 297 -1.02 5.86 16.14
C GLU A 297 -1.96 5.43 15.00
N SER A 298 -1.95 6.14 13.86
CA SER A 298 -2.79 5.77 12.72
C SER A 298 -2.39 4.42 12.12
N ILE A 299 -1.10 4.10 12.04
CA ILE A 299 -0.62 2.78 11.58
C ILE A 299 -1.10 1.69 12.54
N LYS A 300 -0.90 1.88 13.84
CA LYS A 300 -1.33 0.91 14.85
C LYS A 300 -2.84 0.64 14.80
N LEU A 301 -3.62 1.71 14.78
CA LEU A 301 -5.08 1.60 14.73
C LEU A 301 -5.56 0.94 13.44
N ALA A 302 -5.03 1.33 12.26
CA ALA A 302 -5.42 0.76 10.98
C ALA A 302 -5.15 -0.76 10.91
N ILE A 303 -3.97 -1.20 11.32
CA ILE A 303 -3.62 -2.63 11.34
C ILE A 303 -4.54 -3.39 12.29
N ASN A 304 -4.74 -2.88 13.50
CA ASN A 304 -5.60 -3.54 14.51
C ASN A 304 -7.09 -3.47 14.16
N ALA A 305 -7.52 -2.49 13.37
CA ALA A 305 -8.87 -2.41 12.83
C ALA A 305 -9.14 -3.47 11.76
N GLY A 306 -8.13 -3.89 11.01
CA GLY A 306 -8.28 -4.91 9.98
C GLY A 306 -7.82 -4.51 8.57
N VAL A 307 -7.12 -3.37 8.41
CA VAL A 307 -6.47 -2.99 7.16
C VAL A 307 -5.33 -3.95 6.85
N ASP A 308 -5.27 -4.43 5.62
CA ASP A 308 -4.24 -5.35 5.17
C ASP A 308 -3.13 -4.63 4.38
N ILE A 309 -3.46 -3.59 3.61
CA ILE A 309 -2.48 -2.79 2.87
C ILE A 309 -2.76 -1.31 3.13
N MET A 310 -1.77 -0.61 3.65
CA MET A 310 -1.83 0.84 3.90
C MET A 310 -1.25 1.62 2.72
N CYS A 311 -2.00 2.62 2.24
CA CYS A 311 -1.57 3.52 1.17
C CYS A 311 -0.86 4.75 1.74
N PHE A 312 0.34 5.02 1.23
CA PHE A 312 1.09 6.25 1.43
C PHE A 312 1.37 6.86 0.05
N SER A 313 0.44 7.68 -0.42
CA SER A 313 0.41 8.11 -1.82
C SER A 313 1.54 9.07 -2.21
N ASN A 314 2.11 9.79 -1.24
CA ASN A 314 3.05 10.89 -1.49
C ASN A 314 2.51 11.90 -2.53
N ASN A 315 1.19 12.10 -2.50
CA ASN A 315 0.44 12.94 -3.43
C ASN A 315 -0.42 14.00 -2.74
N ILE A 316 -0.39 14.07 -1.41
CA ILE A 316 -1.10 15.07 -0.61
C ILE A 316 -0.16 16.23 -0.33
N ALA A 317 -0.56 17.45 -0.70
CA ALA A 317 0.21 18.67 -0.45
C ALA A 317 0.45 18.87 1.05
N GLY A 318 1.70 19.12 1.45
CA GLY A 318 2.10 19.30 2.84
C GLY A 318 2.18 18.01 3.68
N SER A 319 2.01 16.83 3.08
CA SER A 319 2.32 15.58 3.76
C SER A 319 3.84 15.39 3.87
N GLU A 320 4.28 14.68 4.92
CA GLU A 320 5.68 14.24 5.01
C GLU A 320 6.05 13.40 3.78
N GLU A 321 7.27 13.58 3.29
CA GLU A 321 7.80 12.74 2.24
C GLU A 321 7.85 11.27 2.68
N ARG A 322 7.92 10.42 1.69
CA ARG A 322 8.03 8.98 1.71
C ARG A 322 8.78 8.39 2.90
N THR A 323 8.09 7.55 3.61
CA THR A 323 8.50 7.09 4.95
C THR A 323 8.55 5.56 5.06
N VAL A 324 8.95 4.82 3.99
CA VAL A 324 8.94 3.35 3.99
C VAL A 324 9.71 2.78 5.20
N ASP A 325 10.95 3.23 5.41
CA ASP A 325 11.76 2.77 6.55
C ASP A 325 11.14 3.15 7.90
N LYS A 326 10.54 4.35 7.99
CA LYS A 326 9.83 4.81 9.20
C LYS A 326 8.60 3.95 9.48
N VAL A 327 7.81 3.61 8.46
CA VAL A 327 6.65 2.72 8.59
C VAL A 327 7.07 1.32 9.05
N HIS A 328 8.12 0.75 8.45
CA HIS A 328 8.70 -0.52 8.90
C HIS A 328 9.11 -0.47 10.38
N SER A 329 9.86 0.56 10.78
CA SER A 329 10.32 0.72 12.16
C SER A 329 9.16 0.85 13.15
N ILE A 330 8.11 1.59 12.79
CA ILE A 330 6.90 1.76 13.60
C ILE A 330 6.18 0.42 13.80
N ILE A 331 5.96 -0.33 12.71
CA ILE A 331 5.27 -1.62 12.81
C ILE A 331 6.09 -2.61 13.63
N ARG A 332 7.41 -2.70 13.39
CA ARG A 332 8.30 -3.55 14.19
C ARG A 332 8.28 -3.19 15.68
N LYS A 333 8.31 -1.91 16.02
CA LYS A 333 8.18 -1.41 17.40
C LYS A 333 6.90 -1.92 18.05
N PHE A 334 5.75 -1.80 17.38
CA PHE A 334 4.47 -2.25 17.91
C PHE A 334 4.31 -3.77 17.95
N VAL A 335 4.95 -4.51 17.04
CA VAL A 335 5.01 -5.97 17.12
C VAL A 335 5.87 -6.39 18.32
N ALA A 336 7.02 -5.76 18.51
CA ALA A 336 7.93 -6.05 19.64
C ALA A 336 7.30 -5.72 21.01
N SER A 337 6.48 -4.65 21.09
CA SER A 337 5.76 -4.28 22.32
C SER A 337 4.48 -5.10 22.54
N GLY A 338 4.02 -5.90 21.55
CA GLY A 338 2.77 -6.65 21.61
C GLY A 338 1.51 -5.82 21.33
N GLU A 339 1.64 -4.54 20.99
CA GLU A 339 0.50 -3.67 20.63
C GLU A 339 -0.08 -4.03 19.25
N ILE A 340 0.73 -4.63 18.37
CA ILE A 340 0.28 -5.34 17.17
C ILE A 340 0.69 -6.81 17.32
N LYS A 341 -0.28 -7.71 17.27
CA LYS A 341 -0.02 -9.15 17.39
C LYS A 341 0.64 -9.67 16.10
N PRO A 342 1.69 -10.51 16.18
CA PRO A 342 2.32 -11.13 15.00
C PRO A 342 1.31 -11.84 14.11
N GLU A 343 0.30 -12.50 14.69
CA GLU A 343 -0.75 -13.22 13.97
C GLU A 343 -1.56 -12.29 13.06
N ARG A 344 -1.75 -11.00 13.48
CA ARG A 344 -2.46 -10.00 12.66
C ARG A 344 -1.69 -9.64 11.41
N ILE A 345 -0.34 -9.59 11.50
CA ILE A 345 0.53 -9.41 10.34
C ILE A 345 0.45 -10.64 9.42
N ASP A 346 0.45 -11.85 10.00
CA ASP A 346 0.35 -13.11 9.26
C ASP A 346 -0.98 -13.24 8.51
N GLU A 347 -2.08 -12.86 9.12
CA GLU A 347 -3.40 -12.81 8.48
C GLU A 347 -3.42 -11.90 7.27
N SER A 348 -2.89 -10.67 7.39
CA SER A 348 -2.78 -9.73 6.27
C SER A 348 -1.93 -10.33 5.16
N PHE A 349 -0.77 -10.85 5.50
CA PHE A 349 0.15 -11.45 4.55
C PHE A 349 -0.49 -12.61 3.76
N GLN A 350 -1.22 -13.50 4.44
CA GLN A 350 -1.94 -14.61 3.77
C GLN A 350 -3.01 -14.10 2.80
N ARG A 351 -3.86 -13.11 3.21
CA ARG A 351 -4.85 -12.50 2.32
C ARG A 351 -4.21 -11.86 1.10
N ILE A 352 -3.11 -11.13 1.30
CA ILE A 352 -2.36 -10.47 0.22
C ILE A 352 -1.81 -11.51 -0.77
N LEU A 353 -1.20 -12.61 -0.30
CA LEU A 353 -0.69 -13.66 -1.16
C LEU A 353 -1.80 -14.37 -1.94
N GLN A 354 -2.95 -14.63 -1.30
CA GLN A 354 -4.11 -15.22 -1.97
C GLN A 354 -4.64 -14.32 -3.09
N LEU A 355 -4.69 -13.00 -2.85
CA LEU A 355 -5.13 -12.06 -3.87
C LEU A 355 -4.10 -11.91 -4.99
N LYS A 356 -2.80 -11.89 -4.67
CA LYS A 356 -1.71 -11.85 -5.67
C LYS A 356 -1.71 -13.08 -6.59
N ALA A 357 -2.05 -14.24 -6.07
CA ALA A 357 -2.18 -15.44 -6.88
C ALA A 357 -3.24 -15.33 -8.01
N ARG A 358 -4.19 -14.40 -7.88
CA ARG A 358 -5.21 -14.13 -8.92
C ARG A 358 -4.74 -13.20 -10.03
N THR A 359 -3.64 -12.46 -9.82
CA THR A 359 -3.07 -11.52 -10.81
C THR A 359 -1.93 -12.10 -11.64
N GLY A 360 -1.44 -13.29 -11.30
CA GLY A 360 -0.26 -13.88 -11.92
C GLY A 360 -0.42 -15.36 -12.23
N ASN A 361 0.59 -15.92 -12.88
CA ASN A 361 0.64 -17.32 -13.27
C ASN A 361 1.15 -18.26 -12.15
N LYS A 362 1.28 -17.74 -10.90
CA LYS A 362 1.77 -18.50 -9.75
C LYS A 362 0.66 -18.66 -8.71
N ASP A 363 0.55 -19.84 -8.15
CA ASP A 363 -0.33 -20.10 -7.01
C ASP A 363 0.32 -19.67 -5.68
N VAL A 364 -0.44 -19.78 -4.59
CA VAL A 364 0.03 -19.42 -3.24
C VAL A 364 1.20 -20.29 -2.79
N ALA A 365 1.24 -21.58 -3.21
CA ALA A 365 2.33 -22.48 -2.86
C ALA A 365 3.65 -22.05 -3.51
N SER A 366 3.60 -21.65 -4.78
CA SER A 366 4.75 -21.10 -5.51
C SER A 366 5.29 -19.82 -4.84
N TYR A 367 4.44 -18.90 -4.38
CA TYR A 367 4.88 -17.70 -3.64
C TYR A 367 5.50 -18.08 -2.29
N LYS A 368 4.94 -19.04 -1.55
CA LYS A 368 5.53 -19.53 -0.29
C LYS A 368 6.90 -20.15 -0.51
N ALA A 369 7.07 -20.91 -1.59
CA ALA A 369 8.38 -21.50 -1.95
C ALA A 369 9.41 -20.41 -2.28
N GLU A 370 9.01 -19.35 -2.99
CA GLU A 370 9.89 -18.20 -3.30
C GLU A 370 10.29 -17.42 -2.05
N ILE A 371 9.37 -17.22 -1.12
CA ILE A 371 9.63 -16.61 0.20
C ILE A 371 10.61 -17.46 0.99
N ALA A 372 10.42 -18.80 1.04
CA ALA A 372 11.34 -19.70 1.71
C ALA A 372 12.75 -19.66 1.11
N LYS A 373 12.86 -19.54 -0.23
CA LYS A 373 14.13 -19.34 -0.93
C LYS A 373 14.80 -18.03 -0.54
N LEU A 374 14.05 -16.94 -0.48
CA LEU A 374 14.55 -15.63 -0.03
C LEU A 374 15.03 -15.67 1.41
N GLN A 375 14.30 -16.32 2.31
CA GLN A 375 14.71 -16.51 3.71
C GLN A 375 16.04 -17.22 3.82
N ASN A 376 16.23 -18.30 3.05
CA ASN A 376 17.49 -19.03 3.02
C ASN A 376 18.65 -18.18 2.48
N GLN A 377 18.40 -17.38 1.44
CA GLN A 377 19.41 -16.43 0.92
C GLN A 377 19.79 -15.37 1.95
N ILE A 378 18.82 -14.79 2.64
CA ILE A 378 19.03 -13.81 3.72
C ILE A 378 19.85 -14.44 4.84
N LYS A 379 19.49 -15.66 5.28
CA LYS A 379 20.21 -16.40 6.33
C LYS A 379 21.68 -16.63 5.96
N LEU A 380 21.94 -17.12 4.74
CA LEU A 380 23.32 -17.37 4.25
C LEU A 380 24.14 -16.09 4.17
N GLN A 381 23.54 -14.96 3.73
CA GLN A 381 24.22 -13.67 3.70
C GLN A 381 24.55 -13.15 5.10
N THR A 382 23.66 -13.35 6.06
CA THR A 382 23.87 -12.95 7.46
C THR A 382 24.99 -13.77 8.09
N GLU A 383 25.01 -15.10 7.88
CA GLU A 383 26.04 -16.00 8.35
C GLU A 383 27.42 -15.66 7.75
N ALA A 384 27.48 -15.38 6.44
CA ALA A 384 28.71 -14.99 5.76
C ALA A 384 29.23 -13.63 6.23
N SER A 385 28.35 -12.68 6.55
CA SER A 385 28.72 -11.39 7.12
C SER A 385 29.25 -11.51 8.55
N SER A 386 28.65 -12.38 9.35
CA SER A 386 29.10 -12.65 10.74
C SER A 386 30.43 -13.36 10.77
N ALA A 387 30.69 -14.29 9.84
CA ALA A 387 31.98 -14.98 9.72
C ALA A 387 33.12 -14.02 9.35
N LYS A 388 32.89 -13.08 8.43
CA LYS A 388 33.88 -12.05 8.07
C LYS A 388 34.22 -11.12 9.24
N VAL A 389 33.27 -10.80 10.09
CA VAL A 389 33.50 -9.98 11.29
C VAL A 389 34.34 -10.72 12.33
N SER A 390 34.15 -12.04 12.47
CA SER A 390 34.97 -12.84 13.39
C SER A 390 36.43 -13.02 12.93
N GLU A 391 36.67 -13.09 11.62
CA GLU A 391 38.04 -13.16 11.05
C GLU A 391 38.83 -11.86 11.19
N THR A 392 38.17 -10.70 11.18
CA THR A 392 38.83 -9.40 11.35
C THR A 392 39.15 -9.06 12.78
N ASN A 393 38.62 -9.78 13.77
CA ASN A 393 38.86 -9.56 15.20
C ASN A 393 39.95 -10.49 15.81
N VAL A 394 40.66 -11.27 14.99
CA VAL A 394 41.83 -12.01 15.48
C VAL A 394 43.01 -11.04 15.52
N GLU A 395 43.31 -10.48 16.70
CA GLU A 395 44.54 -9.74 16.95
C GLU A 395 45.73 -10.63 16.63
N PRO A 396 46.79 -10.12 15.94
CA PRO A 396 48.02 -10.88 15.76
C PRO A 396 48.68 -11.08 17.13
N ALA A 397 48.91 -12.35 17.49
CA ALA A 397 49.62 -12.73 18.71
C ALA A 397 50.94 -11.96 18.80
N VAL A 398 51.10 -11.14 19.82
CA VAL A 398 52.35 -10.46 20.12
C VAL A 398 53.38 -11.51 20.55
N ASP A 399 54.36 -11.76 19.66
CA ASP A 399 55.52 -12.63 19.93
C ASP A 399 56.42 -11.95 21.00
N THR A 400 56.32 -12.42 22.23
CA THR A 400 57.19 -12.00 23.36
C THR A 400 58.37 -12.95 23.50
N THR A 401 59.15 -13.21 22.45
CA THR A 401 60.42 -13.90 22.57
C THR A 401 61.56 -12.98 22.26
N SER A 402 62.40 -12.82 23.33
CA SER A 402 63.82 -12.44 23.31
C SER A 402 64.23 -10.99 23.20
N LYS A 403 64.87 -10.54 24.26
CA LYS A 403 66.34 -10.31 24.24
C LYS A 403 66.89 -9.98 25.60
N LYS A 404 67.34 -10.97 26.35
CA LYS A 404 68.40 -10.79 27.35
C LYS A 404 69.72 -10.53 26.63
N LYS A 405 70.23 -9.30 26.61
CA LYS A 405 71.62 -8.99 26.27
C LYS A 405 72.42 -8.70 27.52
N LYS A 406 73.41 -9.59 27.73
CA LYS A 406 74.46 -9.47 28.76
C LYS A 406 75.15 -8.11 28.76
N ARG A 407 75.24 -7.52 29.92
CA ARG A 407 76.25 -6.52 30.23
C ARG A 407 77.55 -7.25 30.62
N SER A 408 78.57 -7.16 29.80
CA SER A 408 79.96 -7.47 30.21
C SER A 408 80.64 -6.15 30.63
N LYS A 409 81.28 -6.22 31.77
CA LYS A 409 82.23 -5.20 32.33
C LYS A 409 83.43 -5.06 31.40
N LYS A 410 83.91 -3.85 31.24
CA LYS A 410 85.36 -3.57 31.31
C LYS A 410 85.55 -2.08 31.50
N ASN A 411 86.29 -1.82 32.58
CA ASN A 411 87.15 -0.67 32.90
C ASN A 411 86.69 0.75 32.67
#